data_cef4211255172c195c48bf6a45d40bda
#
_entry.id   cef4211255172c195c48bf6a45d40bda
#
_cell.length_a   1.000
_cell.length_b   1.000
_cell.length_c   1.000
_cell.angle_alpha   90.00
_cell.angle_beta   90.00
_cell.angle_gamma   90.00
#
_symmetry.space_group_name_H-M   'P 1'
#
loop_
_entity.id
_entity.type
_entity.pdbx_description
1 polymer ?
#
loop_
_entity_poly.entity_id
_entity_poly.type
_entity_poly.pdbx_seq_one_letter_code
_entity_poly.pdbx_strand_id
1 'polypeptide(L)'
;RYLALLAALLLAGCAAALPAENTATIETAAAAAPQTLKVYTSASLAPAAQAYAEAQGVALTLTDEAASADLLLTDHAPGGSLLDVTSDTLLAAAAARAGITENANALPLGRSLYGYWARADVLNALLGDGAAAALQTANWEEWSDFVETLSAWMAEPKAATVTLSGADYTLPDARPGSLTATGVFAAPLDRASGYTAALLAADGTYTADALTGPLNGVYSAVTLEWDHMAADGGEGIFRRAKLTDLLAEYGADTCNGLVLVPFKCQLDDSDLTAEDYNAEGLLNYPVLADVGSIAINAGTSADGLKAAKSAALWLYSNGAGEDALTETLGVVTPWNTAASTTAVTAMQVQQVGTGILPGVALDTAAADALTANELTLQDSEKHTKAERTAFVDGALAALGAE
;
A
#
# COMPACT_ATOMS: atom_id res chain seq x y z
N ARG A 1 20.29 -40.78 -23.65
CA ARG A 1 21.38 -40.64 -22.65
C ARG A 1 22.21 -39.37 -22.83
N TYR A 2 22.10 -38.68 -23.96
CA TYR A 2 22.85 -37.42 -24.20
C TYR A 2 22.05 -36.13 -23.85
N LEU A 3 20.73 -36.20 -23.69
CA LEU A 3 19.91 -35.05 -23.30
C LEU A 3 19.95 -34.73 -21.79
N ALA A 4 20.31 -35.70 -20.96
CA ALA A 4 20.41 -35.50 -19.51
C ALA A 4 21.73 -34.83 -19.08
N LEU A 5 22.74 -34.78 -19.93
CA LEU A 5 24.04 -34.14 -19.65
C LEU A 5 24.06 -32.67 -20.04
N LEU A 6 23.19 -32.23 -20.95
CA LEU A 6 23.11 -30.80 -21.34
C LEU A 6 22.32 -29.93 -20.33
N ALA A 7 21.40 -30.57 -19.57
CA ALA A 7 20.65 -29.85 -18.53
C ALA A 7 21.48 -29.59 -17.26
N ALA A 8 22.50 -30.37 -17.02
CA ALA A 8 23.39 -30.22 -15.86
C ALA A 8 24.50 -29.13 -16.05
N LEU A 9 24.79 -28.77 -17.29
CA LEU A 9 25.83 -27.76 -17.59
C LEU A 9 25.27 -26.32 -17.69
N LEU A 10 23.95 -26.15 -17.80
CA LEU A 10 23.31 -24.82 -17.83
C LEU A 10 22.97 -24.28 -16.44
N LEU A 11 23.07 -25.09 -15.40
CA LEU A 11 22.85 -24.70 -14.00
C LEU A 11 24.15 -24.33 -13.25
N ALA A 12 25.31 -24.49 -13.88
CA ALA A 12 26.60 -24.20 -13.25
C ALA A 12 27.23 -22.87 -13.68
N GLY A 13 26.53 -22.05 -14.46
CA GLY A 13 27.10 -20.87 -15.13
C GLY A 13 26.68 -19.49 -14.62
N CYS A 14 25.85 -19.36 -13.58
CA CYS A 14 25.42 -18.08 -13.03
C CYS A 14 25.60 -17.95 -11.51
N ALA A 15 26.65 -18.57 -10.94
CA ALA A 15 27.16 -18.13 -9.65
C ALA A 15 28.20 -17.03 -9.91
N ALA A 16 27.79 -15.90 -10.47
CA ALA A 16 28.51 -14.67 -10.26
C ALA A 16 28.39 -14.40 -8.77
N ALA A 17 29.53 -14.49 -8.07
CA ALA A 17 29.65 -14.11 -6.67
C ALA A 17 29.09 -12.70 -6.51
N LEU A 18 27.92 -12.60 -5.92
CA LEU A 18 27.47 -11.34 -5.30
C LEU A 18 28.59 -10.96 -4.32
N PRO A 19 29.00 -9.68 -4.27
CA PRO A 19 29.95 -9.23 -3.27
C PRO A 19 29.41 -9.68 -1.91
N ALA A 20 30.29 -10.23 -1.09
CA ALA A 20 29.97 -10.68 0.25
C ALA A 20 29.14 -9.59 0.95
N GLU A 21 27.90 -9.92 1.24
CA GLU A 21 27.00 -9.08 1.99
C GLU A 21 27.72 -8.63 3.24
N ASN A 22 27.76 -7.32 3.44
CA ASN A 22 27.94 -6.73 4.74
C ASN A 22 26.72 -7.12 5.59
N THR A 23 26.64 -8.37 6.00
CA THR A 23 25.82 -8.81 7.12
C THR A 23 26.51 -8.24 8.36
N ALA A 24 26.38 -6.92 8.55
CA ALA A 24 26.54 -6.35 9.87
C ALA A 24 25.41 -6.98 10.68
N THR A 25 25.71 -8.08 11.36
CA THR A 25 24.90 -8.62 12.43
C THR A 25 24.75 -7.46 13.40
N ILE A 26 23.56 -6.84 13.43
CA ILE A 26 23.20 -5.91 14.50
C ILE A 26 23.07 -6.82 15.73
N GLU A 27 24.20 -7.12 16.37
CA GLU A 27 24.18 -7.71 17.68
C GLU A 27 23.47 -6.69 18.58
N THR A 28 22.24 -7.01 18.96
CA THR A 28 21.56 -6.33 20.03
C THR A 28 22.42 -6.51 21.28
N ALA A 29 23.22 -5.48 21.61
CA ALA A 29 23.84 -5.43 22.90
C ALA A 29 22.71 -5.63 23.92
N ALA A 30 22.79 -6.71 24.70
CA ALA A 30 21.84 -7.04 25.75
C ALA A 30 21.93 -5.99 26.87
N ALA A 31 21.41 -4.81 26.58
CA ALA A 31 21.13 -3.81 27.60
C ALA A 31 19.84 -4.26 28.29
N ALA A 32 19.82 -4.17 29.64
CA ALA A 32 18.61 -4.46 30.42
C ALA A 32 17.40 -3.81 29.72
N ALA A 33 16.36 -4.63 29.41
CA ALA A 33 15.20 -4.18 28.67
C ALA A 33 14.62 -2.91 29.32
N PRO A 34 14.27 -1.89 28.55
CA PRO A 34 13.62 -0.71 29.09
C PRO A 34 12.30 -1.10 29.74
N GLN A 35 11.97 -0.52 30.89
CA GLN A 35 10.77 -0.91 31.65
C GLN A 35 9.47 -0.40 30.99
N THR A 36 9.54 0.69 30.25
CA THR A 36 8.37 1.30 29.57
C THR A 36 8.78 1.94 28.25
N LEU A 37 7.86 1.91 27.26
CA LEU A 37 7.97 2.61 25.99
C LEU A 37 6.66 3.31 25.69
N LYS A 38 6.70 4.61 25.43
CA LYS A 38 5.54 5.40 25.05
C LYS A 38 5.57 5.62 23.54
N VAL A 39 4.52 5.17 22.85
CA VAL A 39 4.45 5.16 21.38
C VAL A 39 3.26 5.97 20.89
N TYR A 40 3.52 6.88 19.97
CA TYR A 40 2.50 7.47 19.11
C TYR A 40 2.41 6.64 17.82
N THR A 41 1.21 6.16 17.47
CA THR A 41 1.05 5.30 16.29
C THR A 41 -0.39 5.31 15.79
N SER A 42 -0.57 5.05 14.49
CA SER A 42 -1.88 4.72 13.92
C SER A 42 -2.31 3.30 14.30
N ALA A 43 -3.59 3.00 14.11
CA ALA A 43 -4.14 1.67 14.37
C ALA A 43 -3.48 0.59 13.51
N SER A 44 -3.15 0.90 12.26
CA SER A 44 -2.51 -0.01 11.30
C SER A 44 -1.08 -0.39 11.70
N LEU A 45 -0.34 0.49 12.38
CA LEU A 45 1.05 0.29 12.77
C LEU A 45 1.24 -0.18 14.22
N ALA A 46 0.21 -0.03 15.06
CA ALA A 46 0.25 -0.43 16.47
C ALA A 46 0.68 -1.91 16.68
N PRO A 47 0.32 -2.88 15.81
CA PRO A 47 0.76 -4.26 15.96
C PRO A 47 2.28 -4.44 15.97
N ALA A 48 3.05 -3.62 15.24
CA ALA A 48 4.52 -3.69 15.29
C ALA A 48 5.09 -3.28 16.65
N ALA A 49 4.53 -2.24 17.27
CA ALA A 49 4.93 -1.83 18.63
C ALA A 49 4.55 -2.88 19.67
N GLN A 50 3.39 -3.51 19.52
CA GLN A 50 2.92 -4.60 20.38
C GLN A 50 3.84 -5.82 20.28
N ALA A 51 4.20 -6.23 19.06
CA ALA A 51 5.12 -7.34 18.82
C ALA A 51 6.48 -7.12 19.50
N TYR A 52 7.02 -5.89 19.41
CA TYR A 52 8.23 -5.52 20.13
C TYR A 52 8.04 -5.64 21.65
N ALA A 53 6.98 -5.07 22.19
CA ALA A 53 6.71 -5.05 23.61
C ALA A 53 6.58 -6.47 24.19
N GLU A 54 5.86 -7.35 23.49
CA GLU A 54 5.71 -8.76 23.84
C GLU A 54 7.04 -9.51 23.77
N ALA A 55 7.79 -9.37 22.71
CA ALA A 55 9.06 -10.05 22.49
C ALA A 55 10.14 -9.65 23.54
N GLN A 56 10.11 -8.39 23.98
CA GLN A 56 11.12 -7.84 24.89
C GLN A 56 10.65 -7.69 26.35
N GLY A 57 9.38 -8.01 26.63
CA GLY A 57 8.81 -7.87 27.98
C GLY A 57 8.73 -6.41 28.45
N VAL A 58 8.50 -5.47 27.53
CA VAL A 58 8.43 -4.03 27.79
C VAL A 58 6.98 -3.61 28.01
N ALA A 59 6.73 -2.75 29.01
CA ALA A 59 5.43 -2.14 29.19
C ALA A 59 5.20 -1.07 28.11
N LEU A 60 4.20 -1.30 27.22
CA LEU A 60 3.82 -0.39 26.15
C LEU A 60 2.73 0.56 26.61
N THR A 61 2.87 1.84 26.29
CA THR A 61 1.83 2.85 26.45
C THR A 61 1.60 3.55 25.11
N LEU A 62 0.40 3.44 24.55
CA LEU A 62 0.00 4.21 23.37
C LEU A 62 -0.46 5.61 23.78
N THR A 63 -0.15 6.61 22.94
CA THR A 63 -0.51 8.02 23.18
C THR A 63 -1.00 8.67 21.90
N ASP A 64 -1.95 9.59 22.04
CA ASP A 64 -2.48 10.40 20.94
C ASP A 64 -1.67 11.70 20.71
N GLU A 65 -0.65 11.95 21.53
CA GLU A 65 0.20 13.13 21.46
C GLU A 65 1.61 12.76 21.00
N ALA A 66 1.94 13.04 19.73
CA ALA A 66 3.26 12.77 19.15
C ALA A 66 4.41 13.42 19.95
N ALA A 67 4.22 14.67 20.43
CA ALA A 67 5.24 15.38 21.21
C ALA A 67 5.58 14.74 22.56
N SER A 68 4.68 13.92 23.10
CA SER A 68 4.86 13.23 24.38
C SER A 68 5.35 11.79 24.25
N ALA A 69 5.44 11.27 23.04
CA ALA A 69 5.90 9.91 22.75
C ALA A 69 7.43 9.83 22.79
N ASP A 70 7.94 8.64 23.08
CA ASP A 70 9.36 8.30 22.93
C ASP A 70 9.65 7.88 21.47
N LEU A 71 8.76 7.05 20.91
CA LEU A 71 8.80 6.50 19.57
C LEU A 71 7.56 6.91 18.80
N LEU A 72 7.73 7.26 17.53
CA LEU A 72 6.65 7.54 16.59
C LEU A 72 6.67 6.48 15.49
N LEU A 73 5.55 5.78 15.32
CA LEU A 73 5.26 4.94 14.17
C LEU A 73 4.12 5.62 13.42
N THR A 74 4.43 6.24 12.30
CA THR A 74 3.49 7.11 11.58
C THR A 74 3.38 6.70 10.13
N ASP A 75 2.17 6.77 9.58
CA ASP A 75 1.87 6.44 8.18
C ASP A 75 2.55 7.41 7.20
N HIS A 76 2.94 8.59 7.69
CA HIS A 76 3.60 9.63 6.91
C HIS A 76 4.79 10.19 7.68
N ALA A 77 5.64 10.94 6.98
CA ALA A 77 6.81 11.55 7.60
C ALA A 77 6.41 12.44 8.80
N PRO A 78 6.86 12.13 10.02
CA PRO A 78 6.45 12.87 11.21
C PRO A 78 7.14 14.22 11.28
N GLY A 79 6.40 15.21 11.78
CA GLY A 79 6.94 16.52 12.12
C GLY A 79 7.51 16.56 13.55
N GLY A 80 8.20 17.66 13.89
CA GLY A 80 8.67 17.93 15.25
C GLY A 80 10.18 17.82 15.43
N SER A 81 10.62 17.79 16.70
CA SER A 81 12.03 17.64 17.06
C SER A 81 12.41 16.17 17.11
N LEU A 82 12.95 15.67 16.03
CA LEU A 82 13.28 14.25 15.86
C LEU A 82 14.80 14.02 15.91
N LEU A 83 15.16 12.82 16.32
CA LEU A 83 16.55 12.36 16.31
C LEU A 83 17.01 12.13 14.87
N ASP A 84 18.17 12.66 14.51
CA ASP A 84 18.83 12.31 13.25
C ASP A 84 19.37 10.87 13.35
N VAL A 85 18.73 9.94 12.61
CA VAL A 85 19.05 8.52 12.65
C VAL A 85 20.36 8.19 11.96
N THR A 86 20.85 9.06 11.07
CA THR A 86 22.11 8.87 10.33
C THR A 86 23.32 9.26 11.15
N SER A 87 23.18 10.22 12.05
CA SER A 87 24.25 10.67 12.95
C SER A 87 24.33 9.87 14.26
N ASP A 88 23.30 9.12 14.60
CA ASP A 88 23.28 8.26 15.79
C ASP A 88 24.07 6.97 15.57
N THR A 89 25.04 6.68 16.44
CA THR A 89 25.95 5.54 16.28
C THR A 89 25.30 4.17 16.24
N LEU A 90 24.12 4.02 16.85
CA LEU A 90 23.39 2.76 16.88
C LEU A 90 22.43 2.66 15.67
N LEU A 91 21.76 3.76 15.31
CA LEU A 91 20.76 3.78 14.26
C LEU A 91 21.35 3.93 12.86
N ALA A 92 22.58 4.43 12.74
CA ALA A 92 23.26 4.60 11.44
C ALA A 92 23.36 3.29 10.65
N ALA A 93 23.53 2.16 11.31
CA ALA A 93 23.53 0.84 10.65
C ALA A 93 22.14 0.48 10.11
N ALA A 94 21.07 0.79 10.85
CA ALA A 94 19.70 0.59 10.40
C ALA A 94 19.36 1.54 9.23
N ALA A 95 19.78 2.80 9.30
CA ALA A 95 19.66 3.75 8.21
C ALA A 95 20.36 3.27 6.94
N ALA A 96 21.60 2.82 7.06
CA ALA A 96 22.37 2.26 5.93
C ALA A 96 21.70 1.00 5.35
N ARG A 97 21.13 0.14 6.19
CA ARG A 97 20.35 -1.03 5.75
C ARG A 97 19.13 -0.63 4.91
N ALA A 98 18.50 0.48 5.25
CA ALA A 98 17.37 1.05 4.49
C ALA A 98 17.82 1.86 3.24
N GLY A 99 19.10 1.92 2.93
CA GLY A 99 19.62 2.71 1.82
C GLY A 99 19.69 4.22 2.09
N ILE A 100 19.54 4.64 3.36
CA ILE A 100 19.62 6.05 3.75
C ILE A 100 21.09 6.41 4.01
N THR A 101 21.59 7.40 3.29
CA THR A 101 23.00 7.81 3.35
C THR A 101 23.24 9.20 3.95
N GLU A 102 22.19 10.03 4.02
CA GLU A 102 22.31 11.44 4.43
C GLU A 102 21.12 11.85 5.30
N ASN A 103 21.39 12.75 6.24
CA ASN A 103 20.50 13.46 7.16
C ASN A 103 19.00 13.03 7.13
N ALA A 104 18.66 12.02 7.89
CA ALA A 104 17.29 11.55 7.99
C ALA A 104 16.83 11.52 9.43
N ASN A 105 15.60 11.94 9.65
CA ASN A 105 14.96 11.98 10.98
C ASN A 105 14.05 10.77 11.23
N ALA A 106 13.97 9.84 10.28
CA ALA A 106 13.15 8.65 10.39
C ALA A 106 13.73 7.49 9.58
N LEU A 107 13.38 6.27 9.99
CA LEU A 107 13.64 5.03 9.27
C LEU A 107 12.34 4.58 8.58
N PRO A 108 12.31 4.25 7.28
CA PRO A 108 11.09 3.78 6.62
C PRO A 108 10.68 2.42 7.17
N LEU A 109 9.39 2.20 7.35
CA LEU A 109 8.86 0.88 7.70
C LEU A 109 8.88 -0.07 6.51
N GLY A 110 8.75 0.47 5.31
CA GLY A 110 8.69 -0.26 4.05
C GLY A 110 7.45 0.09 3.24
N ARG A 111 7.03 -0.80 2.36
CA ARG A 111 5.93 -0.58 1.43
C ARG A 111 4.93 -1.71 1.47
N SER A 112 3.66 -1.40 1.21
CA SER A 112 2.58 -2.38 1.16
C SER A 112 1.84 -2.28 -0.17
N LEU A 113 1.30 -3.40 -0.65
CA LEU A 113 0.47 -3.45 -1.85
C LEU A 113 -0.77 -2.58 -1.65
N TYR A 114 -1.07 -1.75 -2.64
CA TYR A 114 -2.21 -0.85 -2.67
C TYR A 114 -3.06 -1.08 -3.93
N GLY A 115 -4.36 -1.02 -3.76
CA GLY A 115 -5.34 -1.14 -4.83
C GLY A 115 -6.71 -1.51 -4.27
N TYR A 116 -7.55 -2.08 -5.13
CA TYR A 116 -8.86 -2.61 -4.75
C TYR A 116 -8.72 -4.07 -4.32
N TRP A 117 -9.23 -4.38 -3.16
CA TRP A 117 -9.20 -5.73 -2.61
C TRP A 117 -10.60 -6.33 -2.60
N ALA A 118 -10.72 -7.56 -3.05
CA ALA A 118 -11.97 -8.31 -3.07
C ALA A 118 -11.75 -9.75 -2.61
N ARG A 119 -12.78 -10.40 -2.12
CA ARG A 119 -12.72 -11.82 -1.79
C ARG A 119 -12.73 -12.66 -3.06
N ALA A 120 -11.77 -13.57 -3.19
CA ALA A 120 -11.66 -14.45 -4.35
C ALA A 120 -12.91 -15.33 -4.54
N ASP A 121 -13.48 -15.86 -3.46
CA ASP A 121 -14.68 -16.69 -3.49
C ASP A 121 -15.93 -15.90 -3.95
N VAL A 122 -16.04 -14.61 -3.60
CA VAL A 122 -17.11 -13.72 -4.06
C VAL A 122 -16.97 -13.45 -5.56
N LEU A 123 -15.75 -13.12 -6.05
CA LEU A 123 -15.51 -12.90 -7.47
C LEU A 123 -15.79 -14.18 -8.30
N ASN A 124 -15.36 -15.34 -7.80
CA ASN A 124 -15.63 -16.61 -8.47
C ASN A 124 -17.13 -16.96 -8.48
N ALA A 125 -17.86 -16.63 -7.43
CA ALA A 125 -19.32 -16.83 -7.40
C ALA A 125 -20.07 -15.90 -8.37
N LEU A 126 -19.53 -14.71 -8.65
CA LEU A 126 -20.13 -13.73 -9.55
C LEU A 126 -19.76 -13.98 -11.03
N LEU A 127 -18.53 -14.29 -11.31
CA LEU A 127 -17.97 -14.27 -12.66
C LEU A 127 -17.37 -15.61 -13.10
N GLY A 128 -17.20 -16.56 -12.18
CA GLY A 128 -16.52 -17.81 -12.44
C GLY A 128 -14.99 -17.72 -12.31
N ASP A 129 -14.35 -18.85 -12.59
CA ASP A 129 -12.90 -18.98 -12.45
C ASP A 129 -12.14 -18.09 -13.45
N GLY A 130 -11.02 -17.51 -13.01
CA GLY A 130 -10.16 -16.66 -13.83
C GLY A 130 -10.52 -15.17 -13.80
N ALA A 131 -11.69 -14.79 -13.30
CA ALA A 131 -12.14 -13.39 -13.26
C ALA A 131 -11.20 -12.47 -12.46
N ALA A 132 -10.65 -12.95 -11.35
CA ALA A 132 -9.68 -12.19 -10.55
C ALA A 132 -8.44 -11.80 -11.37
N ALA A 133 -7.89 -12.73 -12.15
CA ALA A 133 -6.75 -12.47 -13.03
C ALA A 133 -7.11 -11.52 -14.18
N ALA A 134 -8.31 -11.66 -14.75
CA ALA A 134 -8.79 -10.77 -15.79
C ALA A 134 -9.00 -9.34 -15.27
N LEU A 135 -9.54 -9.18 -14.04
CA LEU A 135 -9.67 -7.88 -13.39
C LEU A 135 -8.31 -7.21 -13.12
N GLN A 136 -7.28 -7.98 -12.82
CA GLN A 136 -5.92 -7.43 -12.62
C GLN A 136 -5.40 -6.75 -13.88
N THR A 137 -5.67 -7.31 -15.06
CA THR A 137 -5.15 -6.84 -16.34
C THR A 137 -6.14 -6.05 -17.19
N ALA A 138 -7.41 -5.93 -16.75
CA ALA A 138 -8.42 -5.10 -17.40
C ALA A 138 -7.95 -3.65 -17.46
N ASN A 139 -8.18 -3.00 -18.62
CA ASN A 139 -7.92 -1.57 -18.79
C ASN A 139 -9.00 -0.71 -18.10
N TRP A 140 -8.86 0.62 -18.16
CA TRP A 140 -9.81 1.53 -17.53
C TRP A 140 -11.24 1.39 -18.09
N GLU A 141 -11.40 1.27 -19.40
CA GLU A 141 -12.72 1.17 -20.04
C GLU A 141 -13.43 -0.12 -19.61
N GLU A 142 -12.75 -1.27 -19.69
CA GLU A 142 -13.28 -2.55 -19.22
C GLU A 142 -13.62 -2.53 -17.71
N TRP A 143 -12.78 -1.87 -16.90
CA TRP A 143 -13.02 -1.72 -15.47
C TRP A 143 -14.25 -0.86 -15.16
N SER A 144 -14.37 0.32 -15.80
CA SER A 144 -15.51 1.21 -15.57
C SER A 144 -16.82 0.59 -16.03
N ASP A 145 -16.85 -0.03 -17.22
CA ASP A 145 -18.02 -0.74 -17.72
C ASP A 145 -18.42 -1.92 -16.82
N PHE A 146 -17.43 -2.64 -16.31
CA PHE A 146 -17.67 -3.71 -15.34
C PHE A 146 -18.31 -3.17 -14.05
N VAL A 147 -17.78 -2.09 -13.47
CA VAL A 147 -18.31 -1.47 -12.24
C VAL A 147 -19.75 -1.01 -12.43
N GLU A 148 -20.05 -0.32 -13.53
CA GLU A 148 -21.40 0.14 -13.86
C GLU A 148 -22.37 -1.04 -14.05
N THR A 149 -21.94 -2.07 -14.82
CA THR A 149 -22.75 -3.27 -15.06
C THR A 149 -23.01 -4.03 -13.76
N LEU A 150 -21.98 -4.17 -12.91
CA LEU A 150 -22.10 -4.82 -11.61
C LEU A 150 -23.02 -4.06 -10.67
N SER A 151 -22.96 -2.74 -10.65
CA SER A 151 -23.84 -1.88 -9.85
C SER A 151 -25.31 -2.03 -10.29
N ALA A 152 -25.56 -1.97 -11.60
CA ALA A 152 -26.89 -2.20 -12.15
C ALA A 152 -27.41 -3.62 -11.82
N TRP A 153 -26.55 -4.63 -11.93
CA TRP A 153 -26.86 -6.00 -11.57
C TRP A 153 -27.17 -6.13 -10.07
N MET A 154 -26.42 -5.45 -9.20
CA MET A 154 -26.67 -5.47 -7.74
C MET A 154 -28.04 -4.88 -7.39
N ALA A 155 -28.52 -3.89 -8.13
CA ALA A 155 -29.85 -3.30 -7.96
C ALA A 155 -30.97 -4.24 -8.46
N GLU A 156 -30.77 -4.90 -9.60
CA GLU A 156 -31.71 -5.83 -10.21
C GLU A 156 -30.97 -7.00 -10.86
N PRO A 157 -30.74 -8.12 -10.14
CA PRO A 157 -29.98 -9.25 -10.66
C PRO A 157 -30.63 -9.86 -11.90
N LYS A 158 -29.93 -9.77 -13.02
CA LYS A 158 -30.24 -10.37 -14.30
C LYS A 158 -28.93 -10.77 -14.98
N ALA A 159 -28.90 -11.90 -15.65
CA ALA A 159 -27.71 -12.30 -16.39
C ALA A 159 -27.21 -11.15 -17.29
N ALA A 160 -25.96 -10.75 -17.10
CA ALA A 160 -25.31 -9.69 -17.84
C ALA A 160 -23.90 -10.13 -18.23
N THR A 161 -23.44 -9.76 -19.43
CA THR A 161 -22.09 -10.05 -19.87
C THR A 161 -21.20 -8.83 -19.65
N VAL A 162 -20.00 -9.07 -19.15
CA VAL A 162 -18.94 -8.09 -18.99
C VAL A 162 -17.68 -8.60 -19.68
N THR A 163 -16.94 -7.72 -20.34
CA THR A 163 -15.67 -8.06 -20.97
C THR A 163 -14.53 -7.60 -20.08
N LEU A 164 -13.59 -8.48 -19.74
CA LEU A 164 -12.43 -8.20 -18.91
C LEU A 164 -11.19 -8.81 -19.56
N SER A 165 -10.18 -7.99 -19.85
CA SER A 165 -8.97 -8.41 -20.57
C SER A 165 -9.27 -9.17 -21.88
N GLY A 166 -10.29 -8.69 -22.61
CA GLY A 166 -10.73 -9.27 -23.87
C GLY A 166 -11.48 -10.60 -23.77
N ALA A 167 -11.85 -11.05 -22.57
CA ALA A 167 -12.65 -12.24 -22.36
C ALA A 167 -14.03 -11.90 -21.76
N ASP A 168 -15.07 -12.63 -22.21
CA ASP A 168 -16.42 -12.43 -21.73
C ASP A 168 -16.70 -13.25 -20.46
N TYR A 169 -17.25 -12.59 -19.46
CA TYR A 169 -17.74 -13.16 -18.20
C TYR A 169 -19.24 -12.88 -18.05
N THR A 170 -19.97 -13.75 -17.40
CA THR A 170 -21.41 -13.59 -17.24
C THR A 170 -21.79 -13.52 -15.77
N LEU A 171 -22.33 -12.38 -15.36
CA LEU A 171 -22.98 -12.23 -14.06
C LEU A 171 -24.24 -13.13 -14.01
N PRO A 172 -24.52 -13.80 -12.88
CA PRO A 172 -25.66 -14.73 -12.77
C PRO A 172 -27.01 -14.00 -12.86
N ASP A 173 -28.08 -14.74 -13.13
CA ASP A 173 -29.45 -14.24 -13.17
C ASP A 173 -30.07 -14.02 -11.78
N ALA A 174 -29.38 -14.43 -10.72
CA ALA A 174 -29.79 -14.27 -9.33
C ALA A 174 -28.56 -13.99 -8.44
N ARG A 175 -28.81 -13.23 -7.36
CA ARG A 175 -27.76 -12.90 -6.39
C ARG A 175 -27.28 -14.15 -5.65
N PRO A 176 -25.97 -14.45 -5.63
CA PRO A 176 -25.43 -15.55 -4.82
C PRO A 176 -25.71 -15.32 -3.34
N GLY A 177 -26.10 -16.37 -2.61
CA GLY A 177 -26.41 -16.27 -1.18
C GLY A 177 -25.23 -15.89 -0.29
N SER A 178 -24.02 -16.04 -0.79
CA SER A 178 -22.78 -15.63 -0.12
C SER A 178 -22.45 -14.14 -0.27
N LEU A 179 -23.18 -13.40 -1.14
CA LEU A 179 -22.91 -11.99 -1.40
C LEU A 179 -23.68 -11.11 -0.41
N THR A 180 -22.98 -10.57 0.58
CA THR A 180 -23.51 -9.64 1.60
C THR A 180 -23.35 -8.17 1.19
N ALA A 181 -22.45 -7.87 0.25
CA ALA A 181 -22.15 -6.52 -0.19
C ALA A 181 -23.41 -5.75 -0.65
N THR A 182 -23.53 -4.50 -0.24
CA THR A 182 -24.66 -3.59 -0.59
C THR A 182 -24.29 -2.56 -1.66
N GLY A 183 -23.00 -2.44 -1.99
CA GLY A 183 -22.47 -1.60 -3.04
C GLY A 183 -21.30 -2.29 -3.75
N VAL A 184 -20.84 -1.72 -4.85
CA VAL A 184 -19.64 -2.21 -5.54
C VAL A 184 -18.41 -1.94 -4.69
N PHE A 185 -18.34 -0.75 -4.10
CA PHE A 185 -17.23 -0.33 -3.25
C PHE A 185 -17.64 -0.15 -1.79
N ALA A 186 -16.78 -0.58 -0.88
CA ALA A 186 -16.79 -0.12 0.50
C ALA A 186 -15.97 1.17 0.64
N ALA A 187 -16.22 1.95 1.69
CA ALA A 187 -15.42 3.13 1.98
C ALA A 187 -13.93 2.78 2.04
N PRO A 188 -13.04 3.50 1.34
CA PRO A 188 -11.61 3.21 1.33
C PRO A 188 -10.99 3.41 2.72
N LEU A 189 -9.99 2.59 3.04
CA LEU A 189 -9.19 2.74 4.26
C LEU A 189 -8.04 3.74 4.05
N ASP A 190 -7.54 3.84 2.82
CA ASP A 190 -6.49 4.78 2.46
C ASP A 190 -6.89 5.52 1.16
N ARG A 191 -7.07 6.82 1.28
CA ARG A 191 -7.43 7.70 0.16
C ARG A 191 -6.20 8.31 -0.50
N ALA A 192 -5.22 8.72 0.30
CA ALA A 192 -4.06 9.46 -0.17
C ALA A 192 -3.18 8.65 -1.12
N SER A 193 -3.00 7.34 -0.88
CA SER A 193 -2.17 6.50 -1.74
C SER A 193 -2.70 6.35 -3.18
N GLY A 194 -3.98 6.64 -3.44
CA GLY A 194 -4.53 6.69 -4.81
C GLY A 194 -3.85 7.73 -5.70
N TYR A 195 -3.40 8.83 -5.12
CA TYR A 195 -2.71 9.89 -5.86
C TYR A 195 -1.28 9.52 -6.26
N THR A 196 -0.68 8.50 -5.64
CA THR A 196 0.65 8.03 -6.03
C THR A 196 0.68 7.51 -7.47
N ALA A 197 -0.44 7.04 -8.00
CA ALA A 197 -0.56 6.66 -9.42
C ALA A 197 -0.31 7.87 -10.34
N ALA A 198 -0.85 9.05 -10.00
CA ALA A 198 -0.61 10.27 -10.76
C ALA A 198 0.86 10.74 -10.65
N LEU A 199 1.46 10.63 -9.46
CA LEU A 199 2.86 10.98 -9.24
C LEU A 199 3.81 10.07 -10.02
N LEU A 200 3.49 8.79 -10.11
CA LEU A 200 4.26 7.82 -10.90
C LEU A 200 4.13 8.09 -12.41
N ALA A 201 2.92 8.44 -12.88
CA ALA A 201 2.70 8.79 -14.27
C ALA A 201 3.45 10.07 -14.70
N ALA A 202 3.71 10.97 -13.77
CA ALA A 202 4.49 12.20 -14.01
C ALA A 202 6.01 11.99 -14.01
N ASP A 203 6.50 10.77 -13.85
CA ASP A 203 7.92 10.37 -13.90
C ASP A 203 8.86 11.27 -13.07
N GLY A 204 8.45 11.60 -11.84
CA GLY A 204 9.21 12.47 -10.94
C GLY A 204 9.15 13.97 -11.28
N THR A 205 8.33 14.37 -12.25
CA THR A 205 8.10 15.77 -12.60
C THR A 205 6.86 16.30 -11.88
N TYR A 206 7.04 17.08 -10.83
CA TYR A 206 5.95 17.58 -9.99
C TYR A 206 5.57 19.04 -10.36
N THR A 207 5.17 19.24 -11.60
CA THR A 207 4.63 20.51 -12.08
C THR A 207 3.14 20.39 -12.38
N ALA A 208 2.42 21.50 -12.38
CA ALA A 208 1.01 21.51 -12.71
C ALA A 208 0.74 20.89 -14.10
N ASP A 209 1.58 21.22 -15.08
CA ASP A 209 1.43 20.68 -16.45
C ASP A 209 1.59 19.16 -16.50
N ALA A 210 2.57 18.59 -15.78
CA ALA A 210 2.81 17.15 -15.79
C ALA A 210 1.75 16.37 -14.97
N LEU A 211 1.20 16.97 -13.93
CA LEU A 211 0.29 16.29 -13.01
C LEU A 211 -1.19 16.44 -13.39
N THR A 212 -1.58 17.47 -14.15
CA THR A 212 -2.99 17.76 -14.45
C THR A 212 -3.68 16.59 -15.15
N GLY A 213 -3.08 16.00 -16.19
CA GLY A 213 -3.62 14.83 -16.89
C GLY A 213 -3.81 13.63 -15.96
N PRO A 214 -2.73 13.13 -15.32
CA PRO A 214 -2.83 12.03 -14.36
C PRO A 214 -3.82 12.28 -13.21
N LEU A 215 -3.93 13.49 -12.67
CA LEU A 215 -4.90 13.83 -11.62
C LEU A 215 -6.34 13.84 -12.11
N ASN A 216 -6.59 14.16 -13.39
CA ASN A 216 -7.90 13.94 -14.01
C ASN A 216 -8.25 12.45 -14.04
N GLY A 217 -7.28 11.57 -14.27
CA GLY A 217 -7.47 10.14 -14.19
C GLY A 217 -7.84 9.67 -12.77
N VAL A 218 -7.16 10.18 -11.76
CA VAL A 218 -7.51 9.92 -10.35
C VAL A 218 -8.93 10.42 -10.05
N TYR A 219 -9.32 11.62 -10.53
CA TYR A 219 -10.67 12.13 -10.40
C TYR A 219 -11.70 11.14 -10.96
N SER A 220 -11.48 10.61 -12.17
CA SER A 220 -12.39 9.65 -12.79
C SER A 220 -12.52 8.36 -11.96
N ALA A 221 -11.41 7.86 -11.41
CA ALA A 221 -11.41 6.67 -10.57
C ALA A 221 -12.18 6.89 -9.26
N VAL A 222 -11.95 8.02 -8.61
CA VAL A 222 -12.59 8.37 -7.32
C VAL A 222 -14.07 8.65 -7.50
N THR A 223 -14.49 9.32 -8.56
CA THR A 223 -15.93 9.56 -8.84
C THR A 223 -16.65 8.26 -9.15
N LEU A 224 -16.06 7.37 -9.95
CA LEU A 224 -16.61 6.03 -10.18
C LEU A 224 -16.80 5.27 -8.86
N GLU A 225 -15.83 5.38 -7.94
CA GLU A 225 -15.92 4.76 -6.61
C GLU A 225 -17.06 5.37 -5.78
N TRP A 226 -17.18 6.71 -5.72
CA TRP A 226 -18.24 7.39 -4.98
C TRP A 226 -19.64 7.05 -5.50
N ASP A 227 -19.83 7.04 -6.83
CA ASP A 227 -21.11 6.75 -7.46
C ASP A 227 -21.64 5.32 -7.17
N HIS A 228 -20.72 4.39 -6.88
CA HIS A 228 -21.05 2.98 -6.67
C HIS A 228 -20.68 2.47 -5.27
N MET A 229 -20.48 3.40 -4.33
CA MET A 229 -20.15 3.07 -2.95
C MET A 229 -21.38 2.54 -2.20
N ALA A 230 -21.16 1.59 -1.30
CA ALA A 230 -22.18 1.12 -0.39
C ALA A 230 -22.64 2.28 0.53
N ALA A 231 -23.96 2.45 0.66
CA ALA A 231 -24.51 3.50 1.51
C ALA A 231 -24.20 3.24 3.00
N ASP A 232 -24.07 4.32 3.77
CA ASP A 232 -24.02 4.31 5.24
C ASP A 232 -22.95 3.36 5.85
N GLY A 233 -21.79 3.24 5.21
CA GLY A 233 -20.72 2.35 5.68
C GLY A 233 -21.00 0.87 5.45
N GLY A 234 -21.89 0.55 4.53
CA GLY A 234 -22.19 -0.83 4.11
C GLY A 234 -20.99 -1.55 3.49
N GLU A 235 -21.12 -2.86 3.35
CA GLU A 235 -20.10 -3.70 2.72
C GLU A 235 -20.07 -3.50 1.20
N GLY A 236 -18.87 -3.37 0.63
CA GLY A 236 -18.63 -3.41 -0.81
C GLY A 236 -17.99 -4.73 -1.24
N ILE A 237 -18.06 -5.01 -2.54
CA ILE A 237 -17.33 -6.13 -3.14
C ILE A 237 -15.83 -5.82 -3.16
N PHE A 238 -15.50 -4.56 -3.47
CA PHE A 238 -14.14 -4.05 -3.50
C PHE A 238 -13.90 -3.02 -2.40
N ARG A 239 -12.69 -3.02 -1.85
CA ARG A 239 -12.25 -2.00 -0.91
C ARG A 239 -10.86 -1.51 -1.27
N ARG A 240 -10.71 -0.19 -1.44
CA ARG A 240 -9.44 0.46 -1.72
C ARG A 240 -8.65 0.64 -0.42
N ALA A 241 -7.45 0.04 -0.36
CA ALA A 241 -6.63 0.03 0.85
C ALA A 241 -5.19 -0.39 0.56
N LYS A 242 -4.29 -0.12 1.50
CA LYS A 242 -3.04 -0.87 1.65
C LYS A 242 -3.33 -2.23 2.30
N LEU A 243 -2.55 -3.25 1.98
CA LEU A 243 -2.66 -4.55 2.66
C LEU A 243 -2.44 -4.40 4.19
N THR A 244 -1.57 -3.51 4.61
CA THR A 244 -1.32 -3.20 6.02
C THR A 244 -2.61 -2.77 6.75
N ASP A 245 -3.43 -1.93 6.13
CA ASP A 245 -4.69 -1.46 6.70
C ASP A 245 -5.71 -2.60 6.83
N LEU A 246 -5.77 -3.48 5.81
CA LEU A 246 -6.65 -4.64 5.83
C LEU A 246 -6.24 -5.67 6.88
N LEU A 247 -4.93 -5.90 7.05
CA LEU A 247 -4.42 -6.78 8.10
C LEU A 247 -4.78 -6.27 9.49
N ALA A 248 -4.68 -4.97 9.70
CA ALA A 248 -5.06 -4.34 10.97
C ALA A 248 -6.57 -4.45 11.26
N GLU A 249 -7.41 -4.33 10.21
CA GLU A 249 -8.87 -4.36 10.35
C GLU A 249 -9.42 -5.78 10.42
N TYR A 250 -8.94 -6.70 9.57
CA TYR A 250 -9.56 -8.02 9.39
C TYR A 250 -8.71 -9.19 9.88
N GLY A 251 -7.41 -8.98 10.10
CA GLY A 251 -6.45 -10.04 10.44
C GLY A 251 -6.02 -10.90 9.25
N ALA A 252 -4.91 -11.63 9.44
CA ALA A 252 -4.26 -12.41 8.38
C ALA A 252 -5.15 -13.52 7.78
N ASP A 253 -5.94 -14.21 8.62
CA ASP A 253 -6.80 -15.31 8.16
C ASP A 253 -7.83 -14.85 7.12
N THR A 254 -8.43 -13.67 7.33
CA THR A 254 -9.37 -13.08 6.38
C THR A 254 -8.65 -12.59 5.12
N CYS A 255 -7.49 -11.95 5.29
CA CYS A 255 -6.73 -11.40 4.17
C CYS A 255 -6.17 -12.48 3.23
N ASN A 256 -5.96 -13.70 3.70
CA ASN A 256 -5.53 -14.84 2.85
C ASN A 256 -6.52 -15.18 1.72
N GLY A 257 -7.79 -14.83 1.87
CA GLY A 257 -8.83 -15.04 0.84
C GLY A 257 -9.03 -13.85 -0.10
N LEU A 258 -8.25 -12.78 0.06
CA LEU A 258 -8.36 -11.59 -0.77
C LEU A 258 -7.50 -11.70 -2.03
N VAL A 259 -7.98 -11.04 -3.07
CA VAL A 259 -7.23 -10.80 -4.31
C VAL A 259 -7.14 -9.30 -4.54
N LEU A 260 -6.00 -8.88 -5.09
CA LEU A 260 -5.73 -7.48 -5.42
C LEU A 260 -6.10 -7.21 -6.88
N VAL A 261 -6.88 -6.16 -7.10
CA VAL A 261 -7.04 -5.49 -8.39
C VAL A 261 -6.27 -4.18 -8.33
N PRO A 262 -5.35 -3.88 -9.24
CA PRO A 262 -4.62 -2.62 -9.26
C PRO A 262 -5.55 -1.42 -9.20
N PHE A 263 -5.11 -0.33 -8.59
CA PHE A 263 -5.85 0.93 -8.66
C PHE A 263 -5.93 1.38 -10.12
N LYS A 264 -7.14 1.40 -10.68
CA LYS A 264 -7.40 1.76 -12.06
C LYS A 264 -7.73 3.23 -12.16
N CYS A 265 -7.07 3.95 -13.05
CA CYS A 265 -7.42 5.33 -13.37
C CYS A 265 -7.29 5.59 -14.87
N GLN A 266 -8.11 6.51 -15.38
CA GLN A 266 -8.00 6.98 -16.74
C GLN A 266 -6.87 8.00 -16.81
N LEU A 267 -5.86 7.78 -17.65
CA LEU A 267 -4.92 8.85 -17.99
C LEU A 267 -5.58 9.70 -19.08
N ASP A 268 -5.79 10.96 -18.78
CA ASP A 268 -6.46 11.89 -19.69
C ASP A 268 -5.42 12.46 -20.68
N ASP A 269 -4.86 11.57 -21.49
CA ASP A 269 -4.09 11.97 -22.66
C ASP A 269 -4.78 11.39 -23.89
N SER A 270 -5.41 12.26 -24.67
CA SER A 270 -6.14 11.89 -25.89
C SER A 270 -5.24 11.29 -26.97
N ASP A 271 -3.92 11.38 -26.80
CA ASP A 271 -2.93 10.87 -27.73
C ASP A 271 -2.39 9.49 -27.34
N LEU A 272 -2.66 9.01 -26.10
CA LEU A 272 -2.29 7.66 -25.68
C LEU A 272 -3.35 6.65 -26.13
N THR A 273 -2.88 5.61 -26.79
CA THR A 273 -3.71 4.45 -27.15
C THR A 273 -3.77 3.44 -26.02
N ALA A 274 -4.74 2.51 -26.05
CA ALA A 274 -4.77 1.40 -25.09
C ALA A 274 -3.48 0.56 -25.10
N GLU A 275 -2.74 0.58 -26.20
CA GLU A 275 -1.47 -0.09 -26.39
C GLU A 275 -0.33 0.63 -25.67
N ASP A 276 -0.34 1.97 -25.66
CA ASP A 276 0.61 2.80 -24.93
C ASP A 276 0.41 2.65 -23.42
N TYR A 277 -0.83 2.61 -22.95
CA TYR A 277 -1.15 2.31 -21.56
C TYR A 277 -0.63 0.95 -21.11
N ASN A 278 -0.75 -0.07 -21.94
CA ASN A 278 -0.26 -1.41 -21.63
C ASN A 278 1.26 -1.52 -21.76
N ALA A 279 1.88 -0.75 -22.70
CA ALA A 279 3.32 -0.77 -22.90
C ALA A 279 4.10 -0.11 -21.74
N GLU A 280 3.56 0.96 -21.16
CA GLU A 280 4.17 1.63 -20.02
C GLU A 280 3.82 0.99 -18.67
N GLY A 281 2.86 0.07 -18.64
CA GLY A 281 2.55 -0.76 -17.47
C GLY A 281 1.93 -0.04 -16.26
N LEU A 282 1.72 1.27 -16.37
CA LEU A 282 1.32 2.12 -15.25
C LEU A 282 -0.07 1.81 -14.70
N LEU A 283 -0.97 1.23 -15.52
CA LEU A 283 -2.36 0.97 -15.13
C LEU A 283 -2.64 -0.48 -14.73
N ASN A 284 -1.73 -1.40 -15.05
CA ASN A 284 -1.93 -2.83 -14.84
C ASN A 284 -1.05 -3.40 -13.73
N TYR A 285 -0.20 -2.60 -13.12
CA TYR A 285 0.66 -3.04 -12.04
C TYR A 285 0.17 -2.51 -10.69
N PRO A 286 0.11 -3.36 -9.66
CA PRO A 286 -0.12 -2.91 -8.30
C PRO A 286 0.92 -1.89 -7.87
N VAL A 287 0.49 -0.90 -7.11
CA VAL A 287 1.39 0.08 -6.50
C VAL A 287 1.83 -0.43 -5.13
N LEU A 288 3.12 -0.31 -4.84
CA LEU A 288 3.64 -0.43 -3.48
C LEU A 288 3.59 0.96 -2.84
N ALA A 289 2.55 1.20 -2.07
CA ALA A 289 2.41 2.43 -1.29
C ALA A 289 3.33 2.42 -0.07
N ASP A 290 3.86 3.58 0.28
CA ASP A 290 4.62 3.74 1.52
C ASP A 290 3.74 3.43 2.74
N VAL A 291 4.28 2.69 3.70
CA VAL A 291 3.56 2.31 4.92
C VAL A 291 3.81 3.33 6.02
N GLY A 292 4.91 4.05 5.92
CA GLY A 292 5.28 5.04 6.90
C GLY A 292 6.67 4.85 7.48
N SER A 293 6.89 5.41 8.65
CA SER A 293 8.23 5.53 9.23
C SER A 293 8.28 5.36 10.74
N ILE A 294 9.48 5.04 11.20
CA ILE A 294 9.90 5.01 12.60
C ILE A 294 10.71 6.26 12.88
N ALA A 295 10.24 7.11 13.78
CA ALA A 295 11.00 8.26 14.26
C ALA A 295 11.12 8.27 15.77
N ILE A 296 12.12 8.94 16.30
CA ILE A 296 12.41 9.03 17.72
C ILE A 296 12.36 10.48 18.13
N ASN A 297 11.59 10.77 19.18
CA ASN A 297 11.52 12.12 19.72
C ASN A 297 12.86 12.49 20.40
N ALA A 298 13.54 13.52 19.88
CA ALA A 298 14.82 13.96 20.44
C ALA A 298 14.68 14.61 21.82
N GLY A 299 13.48 15.05 22.18
CA GLY A 299 13.18 15.70 23.48
C GLY A 299 12.76 14.74 24.59
N THR A 300 12.69 13.42 24.32
CA THR A 300 12.30 12.44 25.33
C THR A 300 13.36 12.26 26.43
N SER A 301 12.98 11.61 27.55
CA SER A 301 13.91 11.28 28.63
C SER A 301 15.04 10.34 28.16
N ALA A 302 16.12 10.26 28.94
CA ALA A 302 17.23 9.35 28.62
C ALA A 302 16.77 7.87 28.55
N ASP A 303 15.85 7.47 29.43
CA ASP A 303 15.29 6.12 29.44
C ASP A 303 14.33 5.90 28.26
N GLY A 304 13.49 6.90 27.92
CA GLY A 304 12.62 6.88 26.74
C GLY A 304 13.43 6.82 25.45
N LEU A 305 14.50 7.60 25.33
CA LEU A 305 15.42 7.57 24.19
C LEU A 305 16.06 6.19 24.00
N LYS A 306 16.50 5.57 25.10
CA LYS A 306 17.08 4.22 25.08
C LYS A 306 16.03 3.19 24.65
N ALA A 307 14.79 3.29 25.16
CA ALA A 307 13.68 2.40 24.83
C ALA A 307 13.32 2.52 23.34
N ALA A 308 13.18 3.75 22.84
CA ALA A 308 12.84 4.02 21.46
C ALA A 308 13.90 3.52 20.46
N LYS A 309 15.19 3.75 20.77
CA LYS A 309 16.28 3.20 19.96
C LYS A 309 16.28 1.67 19.95
N SER A 310 16.03 1.03 21.11
CA SER A 310 15.95 -0.42 21.21
C SER A 310 14.81 -0.98 20.34
N ALA A 311 13.64 -0.32 20.34
CA ALA A 311 12.50 -0.71 19.52
C ALA A 311 12.78 -0.55 18.02
N ALA A 312 13.34 0.59 17.61
CA ALA A 312 13.71 0.83 16.22
C ALA A 312 14.74 -0.20 15.71
N LEU A 313 15.78 -0.48 16.49
CA LEU A 313 16.78 -1.48 16.16
C LEU A 313 16.22 -2.90 16.11
N TRP A 314 15.28 -3.24 16.98
CA TRP A 314 14.64 -4.54 16.97
C TRP A 314 13.82 -4.73 15.71
N LEU A 315 13.00 -3.75 15.31
CA LEU A 315 12.23 -3.79 14.06
C LEU A 315 13.15 -3.91 12.83
N TYR A 316 14.35 -3.39 12.90
CA TYR A 316 15.38 -3.48 11.87
C TYR A 316 16.33 -4.68 12.01
N SER A 317 16.10 -5.54 13.01
CA SER A 317 16.87 -6.78 13.17
C SER A 317 16.33 -7.88 12.28
N ASN A 318 17.14 -8.92 12.02
CA ASN A 318 16.69 -10.15 11.37
C ASN A 318 15.83 -10.98 12.36
N GLY A 319 14.96 -11.82 11.81
CA GLY A 319 14.08 -12.69 12.60
C GLY A 319 12.87 -11.94 13.15
N ALA A 320 12.56 -12.04 14.45
CA ALA A 320 11.30 -11.58 15.00
C ALA A 320 10.95 -10.10 14.73
N GLY A 321 11.94 -9.22 14.60
CA GLY A 321 11.71 -7.83 14.22
C GLY A 321 11.29 -7.68 12.77
N GLU A 322 11.99 -8.36 11.86
CA GLU A 322 11.63 -8.43 10.44
C GLU A 322 10.27 -9.13 10.25
N ASP A 323 10.02 -10.22 11.00
CA ASP A 323 8.74 -10.94 10.97
C ASP A 323 7.57 -10.03 11.41
N ALA A 324 7.80 -9.15 12.39
CA ALA A 324 6.81 -8.16 12.80
C ALA A 324 6.46 -7.16 11.69
N LEU A 325 7.41 -6.79 10.85
CA LEU A 325 7.16 -5.96 9.67
C LEU A 325 6.49 -6.76 8.55
N THR A 326 7.03 -7.91 8.21
CA THR A 326 6.61 -8.68 7.03
C THR A 326 5.34 -9.49 7.26
N GLU A 327 5.20 -10.15 8.39
CA GLU A 327 4.07 -11.05 8.68
C GLU A 327 2.92 -10.34 9.39
N THR A 328 3.24 -9.43 10.33
CA THR A 328 2.20 -8.74 11.09
C THR A 328 1.67 -7.52 10.36
N LEU A 329 2.55 -6.70 9.76
CA LEU A 329 2.13 -5.51 9.01
C LEU A 329 1.96 -5.78 7.50
N GLY A 330 2.38 -6.93 6.97
CA GLY A 330 2.32 -7.22 5.55
C GLY A 330 3.19 -6.29 4.70
N VAL A 331 4.36 -5.92 5.20
CA VAL A 331 5.25 -4.94 4.58
C VAL A 331 6.35 -5.62 3.79
N VAL A 332 6.66 -5.09 2.61
CA VAL A 332 7.94 -5.32 1.93
C VAL A 332 8.97 -4.39 2.54
N THR A 333 9.93 -4.92 3.29
CA THR A 333 10.93 -4.13 4.00
C THR A 333 11.86 -3.38 3.03
N PRO A 334 12.44 -2.24 3.43
CA PRO A 334 13.32 -1.44 2.55
C PRO A 334 14.55 -2.20 2.05
N TRP A 335 15.01 -3.19 2.81
CA TRP A 335 16.23 -3.96 2.51
C TRP A 335 15.97 -5.32 1.88
N ASN A 336 14.73 -5.78 1.86
CA ASN A 336 14.41 -7.11 1.42
C ASN A 336 13.28 -7.12 0.40
N THR A 337 13.53 -7.72 -0.73
CA THR A 337 12.55 -8.01 -1.77
C THR A 337 12.13 -9.47 -1.75
N ALA A 338 12.67 -10.27 -0.82
CA ALA A 338 12.46 -11.71 -0.76
C ALA A 338 11.55 -12.13 0.40
N ALA A 339 10.71 -12.98 0.05
CA ALA A 339 9.94 -14.04 0.70
C ALA A 339 9.86 -14.06 2.24
N SER A 340 8.70 -13.75 2.78
CA SER A 340 8.22 -14.30 4.03
C SER A 340 7.41 -15.59 3.78
N THR A 341 7.22 -16.38 4.84
CA THR A 341 6.55 -17.68 4.79
C THR A 341 5.03 -17.63 4.92
N THR A 342 4.44 -16.46 5.21
CA THR A 342 2.98 -16.31 5.31
C THR A 342 2.33 -16.19 3.94
N ALA A 343 1.09 -16.66 3.80
CA ALA A 343 0.34 -16.58 2.55
C ALA A 343 0.16 -15.12 2.06
N VAL A 344 0.04 -14.17 2.98
CA VAL A 344 -0.07 -12.73 2.67
C VAL A 344 1.23 -12.22 2.06
N THR A 345 2.37 -12.59 2.63
CA THR A 345 3.68 -12.17 2.15
C THR A 345 4.09 -12.92 0.88
N ALA A 346 3.69 -14.19 0.75
CA ALA A 346 3.87 -14.94 -0.50
C ALA A 346 3.12 -14.26 -1.65
N MET A 347 1.94 -13.71 -1.41
CA MET A 347 1.19 -12.93 -2.40
C MET A 347 1.94 -11.65 -2.77
N GLN A 348 2.50 -10.91 -1.80
CA GLN A 348 3.31 -9.72 -2.07
C GLN A 348 4.56 -10.06 -2.88
N VAL A 349 5.27 -11.11 -2.52
CA VAL A 349 6.47 -11.58 -3.24
C VAL A 349 6.14 -11.99 -4.67
N GLN A 350 5.03 -12.69 -4.87
CA GLN A 350 4.58 -13.06 -6.20
C GLN A 350 4.27 -11.82 -7.06
N GLN A 351 3.69 -10.80 -6.46
CA GLN A 351 3.38 -9.54 -7.13
C GLN A 351 4.64 -8.72 -7.43
N VAL A 352 5.59 -8.65 -6.50
CA VAL A 352 6.91 -7.97 -6.72
C VAL A 352 7.65 -8.59 -7.91
N GLY A 353 7.56 -9.91 -8.10
CA GLY A 353 8.15 -10.60 -9.25
C GLY A 353 7.50 -10.26 -10.60
N THR A 354 6.35 -9.62 -10.63
CA THR A 354 5.56 -9.33 -11.85
C THR A 354 5.58 -7.86 -12.27
N GLY A 355 6.38 -7.00 -11.64
CA GLY A 355 6.52 -5.60 -12.06
C GLY A 355 5.66 -4.63 -11.26
N ILE A 356 5.85 -4.58 -9.94
CA ILE A 356 5.20 -3.61 -9.08
C ILE A 356 5.90 -2.25 -9.17
N LEU A 357 5.11 -1.18 -9.21
CA LEU A 357 5.62 0.17 -9.19
C LEU A 357 5.86 0.65 -7.74
N PRO A 358 7.04 1.17 -7.41
CA PRO A 358 7.28 1.78 -6.12
C PRO A 358 6.48 3.08 -5.99
N GLY A 359 5.61 3.18 -5.00
CA GLY A 359 4.87 4.41 -4.70
C GLY A 359 5.80 5.56 -4.27
N VAL A 360 5.28 6.76 -4.33
CA VAL A 360 5.93 7.97 -3.82
C VAL A 360 5.47 8.19 -2.39
N ALA A 361 6.41 8.43 -1.48
CA ALA A 361 6.07 8.76 -0.10
C ALA A 361 5.46 10.17 -0.05
N LEU A 362 4.33 10.30 0.65
CA LEU A 362 3.68 11.57 0.94
C LEU A 362 4.02 11.99 2.38
N ASP A 363 4.22 13.27 2.61
CA ASP A 363 4.23 13.78 3.98
C ASP A 363 2.81 13.84 4.55
N THR A 364 2.70 13.96 5.87
CA THR A 364 1.40 13.97 6.58
C THR A 364 0.50 15.10 6.07
N ALA A 365 1.04 16.29 5.83
CA ALA A 365 0.24 17.44 5.42
C ALA A 365 -0.32 17.25 4.01
N ALA A 366 0.48 16.73 3.08
CA ALA A 366 0.04 16.39 1.74
C ALA A 366 -1.03 15.28 1.77
N ALA A 367 -0.80 14.20 2.52
CA ALA A 367 -1.74 13.10 2.62
C ALA A 367 -3.09 13.50 3.22
N ASP A 368 -3.07 14.31 4.28
CA ASP A 368 -4.29 14.86 4.90
C ASP A 368 -5.04 15.79 3.94
N ALA A 369 -4.31 16.64 3.21
CA ALA A 369 -4.90 17.56 2.24
C ALA A 369 -5.49 16.81 1.04
N LEU A 370 -4.82 15.77 0.52
CA LEU A 370 -5.34 14.91 -0.56
C LEU A 370 -6.58 14.13 -0.11
N THR A 371 -6.57 13.60 1.11
CA THR A 371 -7.74 12.93 1.70
C THR A 371 -8.92 13.89 1.83
N ALA A 372 -8.69 15.11 2.34
CA ALA A 372 -9.72 16.13 2.45
C ALA A 372 -10.25 16.54 1.07
N ASN A 373 -9.37 16.67 0.07
CA ASN A 373 -9.74 16.97 -1.31
C ASN A 373 -10.67 15.90 -1.91
N GLU A 374 -10.36 14.62 -1.72
CA GLU A 374 -11.23 13.51 -2.17
C GLU A 374 -12.60 13.55 -1.49
N LEU A 375 -12.66 13.85 -0.21
CA LEU A 375 -13.92 13.93 0.55
C LEU A 375 -14.85 15.06 0.05
N THR A 376 -14.35 16.04 -0.70
CA THR A 376 -15.21 17.09 -1.31
C THR A 376 -16.17 16.52 -2.36
N LEU A 377 -15.89 15.32 -2.87
CA LEU A 377 -16.72 14.63 -3.87
C LEU A 377 -17.85 13.81 -3.24
N GLN A 378 -17.86 13.61 -1.93
CA GLN A 378 -18.81 12.74 -1.23
C GLN A 378 -20.27 13.09 -1.50
N ASP A 379 -20.59 14.37 -1.61
CA ASP A 379 -21.94 14.86 -1.82
C ASP A 379 -22.19 15.32 -3.27
N SER A 380 -21.28 14.99 -4.21
CA SER A 380 -21.40 15.38 -5.62
C SER A 380 -22.33 14.43 -6.36
N GLU A 381 -23.43 14.97 -6.90
CA GLU A 381 -24.37 14.17 -7.71
C GLU A 381 -24.10 14.29 -9.23
N LYS A 382 -23.21 15.14 -9.70
CA LYS A 382 -23.13 15.53 -11.13
C LYS A 382 -21.78 15.53 -11.79
N HIS A 383 -20.71 15.41 -11.02
CA HIS A 383 -19.32 15.40 -11.52
C HIS A 383 -19.06 16.44 -12.63
N THR A 384 -19.34 17.68 -12.32
CA THR A 384 -19.24 18.77 -13.29
C THR A 384 -17.77 19.10 -13.64
N LYS A 385 -17.58 19.75 -14.79
CA LYS A 385 -16.24 20.25 -15.16
C LYS A 385 -15.64 21.17 -14.08
N ALA A 386 -16.48 21.94 -13.38
CA ALA A 386 -16.01 22.83 -12.32
C ALA A 386 -15.51 22.04 -11.09
N GLU A 387 -16.19 20.97 -10.71
CA GLU A 387 -15.76 20.07 -9.63
C GLU A 387 -14.46 19.35 -10.00
N ARG A 388 -14.36 18.84 -11.23
CA ARG A 388 -13.11 18.23 -11.72
C ARG A 388 -11.95 19.20 -11.63
N THR A 389 -12.14 20.45 -12.11
CA THR A 389 -11.10 21.49 -12.02
C THR A 389 -10.74 21.77 -10.56
N ALA A 390 -11.73 21.93 -9.68
CA ALA A 390 -11.47 22.20 -8.26
C ALA A 390 -10.74 21.03 -7.57
N PHE A 391 -11.07 19.79 -7.93
CA PHE A 391 -10.39 18.60 -7.41
C PHE A 391 -8.92 18.57 -7.85
N VAL A 392 -8.65 18.82 -9.14
CA VAL A 392 -7.28 18.83 -9.68
C VAL A 392 -6.47 19.97 -9.04
N ASP A 393 -7.04 21.19 -8.96
CA ASP A 393 -6.38 22.34 -8.34
C ASP A 393 -6.08 22.07 -6.86
N GLY A 394 -7.02 21.45 -6.13
CA GLY A 394 -6.83 21.07 -4.73
C GLY A 394 -5.71 20.02 -4.55
N ALA A 395 -5.63 19.04 -5.45
CA ALA A 395 -4.57 18.03 -5.43
C ALA A 395 -3.21 18.65 -5.78
N LEU A 396 -3.13 19.52 -6.79
CA LEU A 396 -1.89 20.24 -7.15
C LEU A 396 -1.39 21.08 -5.96
N ALA A 397 -2.29 21.81 -5.29
CA ALA A 397 -1.95 22.61 -4.11
C ALA A 397 -1.44 21.71 -2.96
N ALA A 398 -2.08 20.56 -2.71
CA ALA A 398 -1.66 19.61 -1.69
C ALA A 398 -0.26 19.02 -1.96
N LEU A 399 0.07 18.81 -3.24
CA LEU A 399 1.36 18.29 -3.68
C LEU A 399 2.44 19.36 -3.84
N GLY A 400 2.10 20.65 -3.64
CA GLY A 400 3.03 21.75 -3.84
C GLY A 400 3.48 21.92 -5.30
N ALA A 401 2.68 21.47 -6.26
CA ALA A 401 2.97 21.57 -7.68
C ALA A 401 2.63 22.98 -8.19
N GLU A 402 3.65 23.70 -8.71
CA GLU A 402 3.51 25.05 -9.29
C GLU A 402 3.50 25.03 -10.84
#